data_81ed5363e6902395cd896554a43c631f
#
_entry.id   81ed5363e6902395cd896554a43c631f
#
_cell.length_a   1.000
_cell.length_b   1.000
_cell.length_c   1.000
_cell.angle_alpha   90.00
_cell.angle_beta   90.00
_cell.angle_gamma   90.00
#
_symmetry.space_group_name_H-M   'P 1'
#
loop_
_entity.id
_entity.type
_entity.pdbx_description
1 polymer ?
#
loop_
_entity_poly.entity_id
_entity_poly.type
_entity_poly.pdbx_seq_one_letter_code
_entity_poly.pdbx_strand_id
1 'polypeptide(L)'
;MNPVDVIKPAVRALRAYTLAPHRASIKLNQNENPWDAPARIKEEVLRRFAARNWSRYPDFVPTNLHERLAEFAGWKADGILAGNGSNELIQAVLMVTMGSGKRVLISEPTFTLYRQVATVLDGEVETVSLTPDLKYDNEALLNMIETRQPDVTIICSPNNPTGCVIDQNALRSILSASQGIVVIDEAYHEFAGHSVVPLLNEYDNLVVLRTFSKAMAYAALRVGYLLAAPDLVREIRKAVLPYNLNVFSQIAAEVAMENYERELRPLVKQIVSERDRLFDELSRIDGLTPVESEANFILVKSATDPTRIFADLLKQDILIRNVSGYPMLREYFRFSVGTPEENNSLLRAIK
;
A
#
# COMPACT_ATOMS: atom_id res chain seq x y z
N MET A 1 7.27 22.58 33.81
CA MET A 1 7.59 21.50 32.85
C MET A 1 6.72 21.71 31.62
N ASN A 2 7.28 21.78 30.42
CA ASN A 2 6.49 21.90 29.21
C ASN A 2 5.77 20.56 28.96
N PRO A 3 4.43 20.50 28.78
CA PRO A 3 3.73 19.25 28.48
C PRO A 3 4.28 18.46 27.29
N VAL A 4 4.93 19.14 26.33
CA VAL A 4 5.58 18.48 25.19
C VAL A 4 6.78 17.59 25.63
N ASP A 5 7.38 17.86 26.79
CA ASP A 5 8.55 17.09 27.26
C ASP A 5 8.19 15.66 27.69
N VAL A 6 6.92 15.35 27.94
CA VAL A 6 6.46 13.95 28.17
C VAL A 6 6.37 13.13 26.89
N ILE A 7 6.41 13.79 25.72
CA ILE A 7 6.44 13.08 24.41
C ILE A 7 7.82 12.49 24.17
N LYS A 8 7.87 11.24 23.77
CA LYS A 8 9.12 10.51 23.45
C LYS A 8 10.04 11.35 22.54
N PRO A 9 11.34 11.45 22.82
CA PRO A 9 12.29 12.22 22.00
C PRO A 9 12.29 11.80 20.52
N ALA A 10 12.23 10.49 20.25
CA ALA A 10 12.16 9.96 18.89
C ALA A 10 10.92 10.45 18.14
N VAL A 11 9.76 10.53 18.80
CA VAL A 11 8.52 11.06 18.22
C VAL A 11 8.63 12.55 17.94
N ARG A 12 9.24 13.32 18.86
CA ARG A 12 9.45 14.77 18.66
C ARG A 12 10.38 15.08 17.49
N ALA A 13 11.31 14.19 17.18
CA ALA A 13 12.20 14.31 16.02
C ALA A 13 11.55 13.96 14.68
N LEU A 14 10.43 13.23 14.69
CA LEU A 14 9.72 12.87 13.47
C LEU A 14 9.00 14.07 12.85
N ARG A 15 8.99 14.12 11.53
CA ARG A 15 8.04 14.96 10.79
C ARG A 15 6.73 14.21 10.62
N ALA A 16 5.61 14.88 10.91
CA ALA A 16 4.31 14.29 10.62
C ALA A 16 4.20 13.94 9.13
N TYR A 17 3.57 12.81 8.83
CA TYR A 17 3.23 12.48 7.45
C TYR A 17 2.20 13.47 6.93
N THR A 18 2.63 14.42 6.12
CA THR A 18 1.77 15.47 5.57
C THR A 18 1.88 15.53 4.06
N LEU A 19 0.78 15.86 3.42
CA LEU A 19 0.73 16.26 2.02
C LEU A 19 0.43 17.74 1.96
N ALA A 20 1.19 18.48 1.17
CA ALA A 20 0.84 19.87 0.88
C ALA A 20 -0.57 19.91 0.24
N PRO A 21 -1.44 20.84 0.68
CA PRO A 21 -2.85 20.87 0.26
C PRO A 21 -3.01 21.49 -1.14
N HIS A 22 -2.29 20.96 -2.12
CA HIS A 22 -2.47 21.38 -3.52
C HIS A 22 -3.76 20.79 -4.09
N ARG A 23 -4.46 21.58 -4.87
CA ARG A 23 -5.64 21.16 -5.64
C ARG A 23 -5.32 21.28 -7.11
N ALA A 24 -5.76 20.31 -7.89
CA ALA A 24 -5.69 20.29 -9.34
C ALA A 24 -6.83 19.45 -9.88
N SER A 25 -7.32 19.78 -11.08
CA SER A 25 -8.37 19.02 -11.76
C SER A 25 -7.88 17.62 -12.15
N ILE A 26 -6.60 17.51 -12.55
CA ILE A 26 -5.95 16.23 -12.85
C ILE A 26 -5.09 15.85 -11.64
N LYS A 27 -5.57 14.87 -10.87
CA LYS A 27 -4.96 14.46 -9.59
C LYS A 27 -4.26 13.11 -9.70
N LEU A 28 -2.95 13.11 -9.92
CA LEU A 28 -2.14 11.91 -10.14
C LEU A 28 -1.07 11.69 -9.05
N ASN A 29 -1.31 12.08 -7.81
CA ASN A 29 -0.28 12.13 -6.76
C ASN A 29 -0.38 11.06 -5.66
N GLN A 30 -1.52 10.36 -5.52
CA GLN A 30 -1.82 9.49 -4.37
C GLN A 30 -2.11 8.02 -4.72
N ASN A 31 -1.84 7.60 -5.96
CA ASN A 31 -2.11 6.25 -6.44
C ASN A 31 -3.59 5.85 -6.23
N GLU A 32 -4.49 6.79 -6.44
CA GLU A 32 -5.92 6.54 -6.44
C GLU A 32 -6.33 5.88 -7.75
N ASN A 33 -7.47 5.23 -7.77
CA ASN A 33 -8.09 4.78 -9.01
C ASN A 33 -8.62 6.01 -9.76
N PRO A 34 -8.34 6.19 -11.06
CA PRO A 34 -8.80 7.36 -11.82
C PRO A 34 -10.32 7.35 -12.05
N TRP A 35 -10.94 6.19 -12.00
CA TRP A 35 -12.40 6.07 -12.08
C TRP A 35 -13.01 5.97 -10.70
N ASP A 36 -14.15 6.60 -10.53
CA ASP A 36 -14.99 6.41 -9.35
C ASP A 36 -15.63 5.01 -9.38
N ALA A 37 -16.06 4.54 -8.21
CA ALA A 37 -16.81 3.29 -8.14
C ALA A 37 -18.06 3.37 -9.03
N PRO A 38 -18.37 2.33 -9.81
CA PRO A 38 -19.54 2.30 -10.69
C PRO A 38 -20.84 2.69 -9.97
N ALA A 39 -21.70 3.47 -10.63
CA ALA A 39 -22.93 3.99 -10.02
C ALA A 39 -23.79 2.88 -9.42
N ARG A 40 -23.93 1.75 -10.13
CA ARG A 40 -24.67 0.58 -9.64
C ARG A 40 -24.13 0.02 -8.33
N ILE A 41 -22.82 -0.01 -8.16
CA ILE A 41 -22.17 -0.43 -6.90
C ILE A 41 -22.54 0.56 -5.79
N LYS A 42 -22.42 1.86 -6.05
CA LYS A 42 -22.78 2.90 -5.07
C LYS A 42 -24.25 2.82 -4.66
N GLU A 43 -25.15 2.67 -5.61
CA GLU A 43 -26.59 2.53 -5.36
C GLU A 43 -26.90 1.33 -4.47
N GLU A 44 -26.28 0.17 -4.74
CA GLU A 44 -26.48 -1.03 -3.92
C GLU A 44 -25.92 -0.87 -2.50
N VAL A 45 -24.74 -0.25 -2.36
CA VAL A 45 -24.16 0.07 -1.04
C VAL A 45 -25.11 0.98 -0.25
N LEU A 46 -25.59 2.07 -0.87
CA LEU A 46 -26.51 3.01 -0.23
C LEU A 46 -27.84 2.34 0.14
N ARG A 47 -28.39 1.52 -0.72
CA ARG A 47 -29.61 0.75 -0.46
C ARG A 47 -29.46 -0.19 0.75
N ARG A 48 -28.37 -0.97 0.80
CA ARG A 48 -28.09 -1.88 1.94
C ARG A 48 -27.86 -1.11 3.22
N PHE A 49 -27.13 0.00 3.15
CA PHE A 49 -26.82 0.82 4.32
C PHE A 49 -28.09 1.53 4.86
N ALA A 50 -28.96 2.04 4.00
CA ALA A 50 -30.24 2.67 4.40
C ALA A 50 -31.16 1.70 5.14
N ALA A 51 -31.08 0.40 4.85
CA ALA A 51 -31.86 -0.64 5.54
C ALA A 51 -31.31 -1.02 6.93
N ARG A 52 -30.12 -0.50 7.32
CA ARG A 52 -29.53 -0.79 8.62
C ARG A 52 -30.02 0.18 9.71
N ASN A 53 -30.02 -0.31 10.93
CA ASN A 53 -30.28 0.54 12.08
C ASN A 53 -28.98 1.25 12.50
N TRP A 54 -28.90 2.56 12.30
CA TRP A 54 -27.68 3.34 12.53
C TRP A 54 -27.39 3.60 14.03
N SER A 55 -28.37 3.39 14.90
CA SER A 55 -28.21 3.54 16.35
C SER A 55 -27.56 2.34 17.04
N ARG A 56 -27.20 1.31 16.29
CA ARG A 56 -26.61 0.07 16.82
C ARG A 56 -25.18 -0.09 16.33
N TYR A 57 -24.33 -0.58 17.24
CA TYR A 57 -22.99 -1.02 16.86
C TYR A 57 -23.05 -2.14 15.82
N PRO A 58 -22.02 -2.24 14.96
CA PRO A 58 -21.82 -3.43 14.13
C PRO A 58 -21.52 -4.65 15.01
N ASP A 59 -21.43 -5.82 14.38
CA ASP A 59 -20.93 -7.01 15.08
C ASP A 59 -19.51 -6.78 15.60
N PHE A 60 -19.24 -7.27 16.80
CA PHE A 60 -17.91 -7.10 17.44
C PHE A 60 -16.79 -7.71 16.59
N VAL A 61 -17.05 -8.85 15.95
CA VAL A 61 -16.24 -9.43 14.89
C VAL A 61 -17.10 -9.48 13.65
N PRO A 62 -16.72 -8.83 12.54
CA PRO A 62 -17.50 -8.84 11.31
C PRO A 62 -17.36 -10.19 10.56
N THR A 63 -17.93 -11.25 11.14
CA THR A 63 -17.76 -12.63 10.67
C THR A 63 -18.17 -12.79 9.20
N ASN A 64 -19.32 -12.22 8.81
CA ASN A 64 -19.77 -12.29 7.41
C ASN A 64 -18.76 -11.64 6.44
N LEU A 65 -18.20 -10.49 6.81
CA LEU A 65 -17.16 -9.84 6.01
C LEU A 65 -15.89 -10.70 5.95
N HIS A 66 -15.47 -11.32 7.08
CA HIS A 66 -14.29 -12.18 7.09
C HIS A 66 -14.47 -13.43 6.22
N GLU A 67 -15.64 -14.06 6.24
CA GLU A 67 -15.96 -15.20 5.37
C GLU A 67 -15.90 -14.81 3.88
N ARG A 68 -16.48 -13.67 3.51
CA ARG A 68 -16.44 -13.16 2.13
C ARG A 68 -15.03 -12.76 1.68
N LEU A 69 -14.24 -12.14 2.57
CA LEU A 69 -12.84 -11.82 2.30
C LEU A 69 -12.00 -13.09 2.12
N ALA A 70 -12.27 -14.11 2.92
CA ALA A 70 -11.59 -15.40 2.83
C ALA A 70 -11.87 -16.10 1.50
N GLU A 71 -13.13 -16.14 1.09
CA GLU A 71 -13.55 -16.67 -0.22
C GLU A 71 -12.91 -15.86 -1.36
N PHE A 72 -12.98 -14.54 -1.30
CA PHE A 72 -12.42 -13.63 -2.32
C PHE A 72 -10.90 -13.75 -2.45
N ALA A 73 -10.19 -13.92 -1.33
CA ALA A 73 -8.73 -14.01 -1.30
C ALA A 73 -8.20 -15.45 -1.45
N GLY A 74 -9.06 -16.46 -1.34
CA GLY A 74 -8.64 -17.87 -1.34
C GLY A 74 -7.93 -18.29 -0.04
N TRP A 75 -8.40 -17.82 1.12
CA TRP A 75 -7.83 -18.15 2.44
C TRP A 75 -8.90 -18.57 3.45
N LYS A 76 -8.51 -18.81 4.71
CA LYS A 76 -9.39 -19.23 5.81
C LYS A 76 -10.00 -18.02 6.50
N ALA A 77 -11.26 -18.07 6.92
CA ALA A 77 -11.96 -16.95 7.55
C ALA A 77 -11.37 -16.56 8.92
N ASP A 78 -10.89 -17.53 9.70
CA ASP A 78 -10.19 -17.29 10.96
C ASP A 78 -8.74 -16.78 10.79
N GLY A 79 -8.22 -16.86 9.56
CA GLY A 79 -6.97 -16.25 9.10
C GLY A 79 -7.14 -14.85 8.50
N ILE A 80 -8.32 -14.21 8.67
CA ILE A 80 -8.62 -12.86 8.17
C ILE A 80 -8.78 -11.87 9.32
N LEU A 81 -8.27 -10.66 9.13
CA LEU A 81 -8.54 -9.50 9.98
C LEU A 81 -8.83 -8.28 9.10
N ALA A 82 -10.05 -7.76 9.18
CA ALA A 82 -10.44 -6.53 8.49
C ALA A 82 -10.08 -5.29 9.31
N GLY A 83 -9.68 -4.20 8.63
CA GLY A 83 -9.27 -2.95 9.26
C GLY A 83 -9.65 -1.70 8.48
N ASN A 84 -9.47 -0.56 9.12
CA ASN A 84 -9.74 0.77 8.57
C ASN A 84 -8.63 1.19 7.57
N GLY A 85 -8.51 0.44 6.47
CA GLY A 85 -7.41 0.45 5.52
C GLY A 85 -6.23 -0.40 6.01
N SER A 86 -5.33 -0.78 5.08
CA SER A 86 -4.11 -1.52 5.44
C SER A 86 -3.21 -0.78 6.44
N ASN A 87 -3.30 0.55 6.51
CA ASN A 87 -2.52 1.36 7.46
C ASN A 87 -2.79 0.99 8.93
N GLU A 88 -4.06 0.75 9.30
CA GLU A 88 -4.42 0.29 10.64
C GLU A 88 -3.81 -1.09 10.91
N LEU A 89 -3.79 -1.97 9.92
CA LEU A 89 -3.26 -3.31 10.05
C LEU A 89 -1.73 -3.34 10.12
N ILE A 90 -1.04 -2.48 9.37
CA ILE A 90 0.40 -2.21 9.55
C ILE A 90 0.67 -1.80 10.99
N GLN A 91 -0.10 -0.83 11.50
CA GLN A 91 0.01 -0.37 12.88
C GLN A 91 -0.26 -1.51 13.86
N ALA A 92 -1.31 -2.31 13.67
CA ALA A 92 -1.65 -3.42 14.56
C ALA A 92 -0.53 -4.48 14.63
N VAL A 93 0.05 -4.87 13.48
CA VAL A 93 1.20 -5.79 13.45
C VAL A 93 2.37 -5.21 14.24
N LEU A 94 2.72 -3.95 13.99
CA LEU A 94 3.85 -3.31 14.67
C LEU A 94 3.56 -3.06 16.17
N MET A 95 2.31 -2.78 16.56
CA MET A 95 1.95 -2.61 17.97
C MET A 95 2.15 -3.88 18.81
N VAL A 96 1.95 -5.06 18.23
CA VAL A 96 2.14 -6.33 18.95
C VAL A 96 3.57 -6.86 18.87
N THR A 97 4.42 -6.27 18.04
CA THR A 97 5.77 -6.79 17.78
C THR A 97 6.89 -5.82 18.15
N MET A 98 6.65 -4.50 18.07
CA MET A 98 7.69 -3.46 18.28
C MET A 98 7.72 -2.98 19.72
N GLY A 99 8.91 -2.54 20.13
CA GLY A 99 9.24 -1.96 21.44
C GLY A 99 10.74 -1.75 21.51
N SER A 100 11.24 -1.33 22.68
CA SER A 100 12.67 -1.16 22.91
C SER A 100 13.45 -2.46 22.68
N GLY A 101 14.50 -2.40 21.85
CA GLY A 101 15.33 -3.54 21.48
C GLY A 101 14.71 -4.47 20.43
N LYS A 102 13.51 -4.15 19.92
CA LYS A 102 12.87 -4.87 18.81
C LYS A 102 13.22 -4.24 17.46
N ARG A 103 13.44 -5.06 16.44
CA ARG A 103 13.92 -4.63 15.14
C ARG A 103 12.94 -4.91 14.03
N VAL A 104 12.73 -3.91 13.18
CA VAL A 104 12.04 -4.06 11.90
C VAL A 104 13.00 -3.82 10.75
N LEU A 105 13.02 -4.74 9.79
CA LEU A 105 13.77 -4.62 8.54
C LEU A 105 12.84 -4.15 7.42
N ILE A 106 13.26 -3.12 6.68
CA ILE A 106 12.57 -2.63 5.48
C ILE A 106 13.58 -2.42 4.35
N SER A 107 13.14 -2.50 3.10
CA SER A 107 13.94 -2.05 1.95
C SER A 107 13.64 -0.59 1.64
N GLU A 108 14.67 0.22 1.35
CA GLU A 108 14.48 1.64 1.00
C GLU A 108 15.00 1.94 -0.41
N PRO A 109 14.29 2.80 -1.17
CA PRO A 109 13.08 3.56 -0.82
C PRO A 109 11.81 2.71 -0.80
N THR A 110 10.93 2.92 0.20
CA THR A 110 9.63 2.29 0.31
C THR A 110 8.61 3.20 0.99
N PHE A 111 7.43 2.70 1.31
CA PHE A 111 6.36 3.45 1.97
C PHE A 111 6.78 3.88 3.38
N THR A 112 6.86 5.18 3.60
CA THR A 112 7.45 5.79 4.81
C THR A 112 6.70 5.48 6.11
N LEU A 113 5.45 5.01 6.03
CA LEU A 113 4.64 4.68 7.21
C LEU A 113 5.26 3.56 8.05
N TYR A 114 5.94 2.58 7.42
CA TYR A 114 6.58 1.48 8.15
C TYR A 114 7.60 2.01 9.16
N ARG A 115 8.55 2.82 8.69
CA ARG A 115 9.55 3.48 9.54
C ARG A 115 8.89 4.35 10.59
N GLN A 116 7.90 5.17 10.20
CA GLN A 116 7.25 6.10 11.10
C GLN A 116 6.56 5.38 12.28
N VAL A 117 5.78 4.34 12.00
CA VAL A 117 5.07 3.59 13.05
C VAL A 117 6.06 2.85 13.95
N ALA A 118 7.07 2.18 13.38
CA ALA A 118 8.09 1.49 14.16
C ALA A 118 8.82 2.46 15.11
N THR A 119 9.20 3.65 14.64
CA THR A 119 9.88 4.68 15.47
C THR A 119 8.96 5.18 16.59
N VAL A 120 7.65 5.39 16.32
CA VAL A 120 6.67 5.78 17.35
C VAL A 120 6.56 4.72 18.44
N LEU A 121 6.76 3.45 18.10
CA LEU A 121 6.70 2.29 19.01
C LEU A 121 8.04 1.93 19.65
N ASP A 122 9.07 2.79 19.54
CA ASP A 122 10.45 2.58 20.03
C ASP A 122 11.17 1.36 19.42
N GLY A 123 10.72 0.91 18.22
CA GLY A 123 11.41 -0.12 17.46
C GLY A 123 12.64 0.44 16.72
N GLU A 124 13.65 -0.39 16.59
CA GLU A 124 14.85 -0.11 15.79
C GLU A 124 14.53 -0.43 14.31
N VAL A 125 14.83 0.54 13.42
CA VAL A 125 14.58 0.36 11.98
C VAL A 125 15.89 0.09 11.26
N GLU A 126 16.05 -1.13 10.80
CA GLU A 126 17.13 -1.57 9.92
C GLU A 126 16.70 -1.48 8.46
N THR A 127 17.65 -1.20 7.57
CA THR A 127 17.32 -1.00 6.15
C THR A 127 18.29 -1.71 5.24
N VAL A 128 17.77 -2.21 4.14
CA VAL A 128 18.53 -2.63 2.95
C VAL A 128 18.15 -1.70 1.81
N SER A 129 19.11 -1.08 1.16
CA SER A 129 18.85 -0.28 -0.03
C SER A 129 18.40 -1.17 -1.19
N LEU A 130 17.52 -0.66 -2.03
CA LEU A 130 17.29 -1.29 -3.34
C LEU A 130 18.57 -1.24 -4.18
N THR A 131 18.66 -2.07 -5.19
CA THR A 131 19.74 -2.02 -6.18
C THR A 131 19.72 -0.69 -6.96
N PRO A 132 20.81 -0.31 -7.68
CA PRO A 132 20.84 0.92 -8.48
C PRO A 132 19.71 1.02 -9.54
N ASP A 133 19.20 -0.11 -10.01
CA ASP A 133 18.05 -0.21 -10.92
C ASP A 133 16.70 -0.29 -10.17
N LEU A 134 16.69 0.03 -8.87
CA LEU A 134 15.52 0.15 -8.00
C LEU A 134 14.73 -1.17 -7.83
N LYS A 135 15.41 -2.32 -7.88
CA LYS A 135 14.87 -3.65 -7.57
C LYS A 135 15.29 -4.09 -6.16
N TYR A 136 14.65 -5.10 -5.62
CA TYR A 136 15.05 -5.69 -4.35
C TYR A 136 16.44 -6.32 -4.46
N ASP A 137 17.32 -5.99 -3.50
CA ASP A 137 18.59 -6.68 -3.31
C ASP A 137 18.32 -7.92 -2.45
N ASN A 138 18.02 -9.01 -3.13
CA ASN A 138 17.60 -10.26 -2.49
C ASN A 138 18.72 -10.88 -1.63
N GLU A 139 19.98 -10.75 -2.07
CA GLU A 139 21.13 -11.27 -1.32
C GLU A 139 21.37 -10.45 -0.04
N ALA A 140 21.35 -9.13 -0.15
CA ALA A 140 21.50 -8.24 1.01
C ALA A 140 20.34 -8.41 2.02
N LEU A 141 19.10 -8.59 1.53
CA LEU A 141 17.94 -8.86 2.40
C LEU A 141 18.12 -10.17 3.17
N LEU A 142 18.47 -11.26 2.47
CA LEU A 142 18.68 -12.55 3.08
C LEU A 142 19.80 -12.52 4.10
N ASN A 143 20.94 -11.91 3.76
CA ASN A 143 22.09 -11.74 4.69
C ASN A 143 21.70 -10.94 5.94
N MET A 144 20.92 -9.86 5.80
CA MET A 144 20.43 -9.08 6.95
C MET A 144 19.50 -9.92 7.83
N ILE A 145 18.62 -10.72 7.25
CA ILE A 145 17.75 -11.62 8.01
C ILE A 145 18.54 -12.67 8.76
N GLU A 146 19.49 -13.33 8.11
CA GLU A 146 20.31 -14.39 8.72
C GLU A 146 21.22 -13.85 9.85
N THR A 147 21.79 -12.68 9.67
CA THR A 147 22.76 -12.12 10.62
C THR A 147 22.14 -11.29 11.74
N ARG A 148 21.03 -10.60 11.48
CA ARG A 148 20.39 -9.67 12.42
C ARG A 148 19.11 -10.22 13.05
N GLN A 149 18.47 -11.22 12.42
CA GLN A 149 17.23 -11.83 12.89
C GLN A 149 16.19 -10.77 13.33
N PRO A 150 15.70 -9.91 12.42
CA PRO A 150 14.72 -8.90 12.76
C PRO A 150 13.41 -9.54 13.26
N ASP A 151 12.75 -8.89 14.23
CA ASP A 151 11.46 -9.36 14.74
C ASP A 151 10.34 -9.26 13.68
N VAL A 152 10.47 -8.26 12.79
CA VAL A 152 9.57 -8.09 11.65
C VAL A 152 10.37 -7.69 10.40
N THR A 153 10.09 -8.30 9.27
CA THR A 153 10.54 -7.84 7.95
C THR A 153 9.34 -7.39 7.15
N ILE A 154 9.35 -6.16 6.61
CA ILE A 154 8.24 -5.64 5.78
C ILE A 154 8.73 -5.42 4.35
N ILE A 155 8.06 -6.07 3.40
CA ILE A 155 8.32 -5.96 1.97
C ILE A 155 7.03 -5.49 1.28
N CYS A 156 7.08 -4.36 0.58
CA CYS A 156 5.97 -3.84 -0.21
C CYS A 156 6.07 -4.37 -1.64
N SER A 157 5.17 -5.23 -2.05
CA SER A 157 5.26 -5.87 -3.39
C SER A 157 3.89 -5.93 -4.08
N PRO A 158 3.68 -5.10 -5.11
CA PRO A 158 4.58 -4.09 -5.72
C PRO A 158 4.96 -2.93 -4.79
N ASN A 159 6.22 -2.50 -4.86
CA ASN A 159 6.76 -1.48 -3.96
C ASN A 159 6.30 -0.07 -4.32
N ASN A 160 6.03 0.74 -3.33
CA ASN A 160 5.80 2.17 -3.46
C ASN A 160 6.99 2.95 -2.87
N PRO A 161 7.78 3.73 -3.69
CA PRO A 161 7.33 4.37 -4.93
C PRO A 161 7.89 3.77 -6.24
N THR A 162 8.56 2.64 -6.24
CA THR A 162 9.32 2.14 -7.41
C THR A 162 8.49 1.27 -8.36
N GLY A 163 7.46 0.58 -7.86
CA GLY A 163 6.65 -0.36 -8.65
C GLY A 163 7.27 -1.75 -8.81
N CYS A 164 8.47 -2.00 -8.29
CA CYS A 164 9.13 -3.31 -8.36
C CYS A 164 8.46 -4.35 -7.46
N VAL A 165 8.65 -5.62 -7.80
CA VAL A 165 8.16 -6.77 -7.03
C VAL A 165 9.32 -7.60 -6.49
N ILE A 166 9.09 -8.29 -5.38
CA ILE A 166 10.04 -9.26 -4.85
C ILE A 166 10.01 -10.54 -5.68
N ASP A 167 11.18 -11.12 -5.96
CA ASP A 167 11.26 -12.43 -6.59
C ASP A 167 10.69 -13.52 -5.68
N GLN A 168 9.89 -14.43 -6.25
CA GLN A 168 9.21 -15.46 -5.45
C GLN A 168 10.16 -16.48 -4.81
N ASN A 169 11.28 -16.83 -5.46
CA ASN A 169 12.26 -17.74 -4.88
C ASN A 169 13.03 -17.06 -3.76
N ALA A 170 13.39 -15.79 -3.95
CA ALA A 170 13.98 -14.98 -2.90
C ALA A 170 13.05 -14.85 -1.69
N LEU A 171 11.75 -14.62 -1.90
CA LEU A 171 10.77 -14.56 -0.85
C LEU A 171 10.67 -15.87 -0.06
N ARG A 172 10.70 -17.04 -0.74
CA ARG A 172 10.72 -18.35 -0.08
C ARG A 172 11.96 -18.52 0.81
N SER A 173 13.14 -18.08 0.33
CA SER A 173 14.37 -18.10 1.10
C SER A 173 14.27 -17.18 2.33
N ILE A 174 13.73 -15.97 2.17
CA ILE A 174 13.49 -15.01 3.24
C ILE A 174 12.55 -15.60 4.30
N LEU A 175 11.42 -16.18 3.89
CA LEU A 175 10.44 -16.79 4.80
C LEU A 175 11.05 -17.95 5.60
N SER A 176 11.86 -18.77 4.94
CA SER A 176 12.52 -19.93 5.58
C SER A 176 13.62 -19.52 6.55
N ALA A 177 14.37 -18.44 6.26
CA ALA A 177 15.47 -17.96 7.10
C ALA A 177 15.00 -17.09 8.27
N SER A 178 13.82 -16.47 8.15
CA SER A 178 13.30 -15.55 9.15
C SER A 178 12.72 -16.27 10.37
N GLN A 179 13.20 -15.93 11.56
CA GLN A 179 12.58 -16.35 12.82
C GLN A 179 11.45 -15.39 13.24
N GLY A 180 11.41 -14.20 12.68
CA GLY A 180 10.38 -13.19 12.91
C GLY A 180 9.23 -13.26 11.90
N ILE A 181 8.31 -12.30 12.00
CA ILE A 181 7.18 -12.15 11.08
C ILE A 181 7.67 -11.50 9.79
N VAL A 182 7.25 -12.05 8.64
CA VAL A 182 7.46 -11.44 7.32
C VAL A 182 6.13 -10.89 6.82
N VAL A 183 6.06 -9.58 6.63
CA VAL A 183 4.88 -8.86 6.14
C VAL A 183 5.07 -8.53 4.67
N ILE A 184 4.18 -9.02 3.82
CA ILE A 184 4.12 -8.62 2.41
C ILE A 184 2.92 -7.68 2.24
N ASP A 185 3.22 -6.41 1.94
CA ASP A 185 2.19 -5.43 1.63
C ASP A 185 1.83 -5.51 0.14
N GLU A 186 0.71 -6.17 -0.13
CA GLU A 186 0.12 -6.39 -1.46
C GLU A 186 -0.89 -5.30 -1.84
N ALA A 187 -0.71 -4.05 -1.41
CA ALA A 187 -1.65 -2.97 -1.72
C ALA A 187 -1.88 -2.72 -3.22
N TYR A 188 -1.03 -3.25 -4.08
CA TYR A 188 -1.08 -3.08 -5.55
C TYR A 188 -1.15 -4.40 -6.32
N HIS A 189 -1.36 -5.55 -5.66
CA HIS A 189 -1.26 -6.89 -6.27
C HIS A 189 -2.23 -7.12 -7.44
N GLU A 190 -3.39 -6.46 -7.44
CA GLU A 190 -4.36 -6.61 -8.53
C GLU A 190 -3.81 -6.09 -9.87
N PHE A 191 -2.89 -5.11 -9.83
CA PHE A 191 -2.24 -4.56 -11.03
C PHE A 191 -1.06 -5.43 -11.50
N ALA A 192 -0.44 -6.17 -10.58
CA ALA A 192 0.64 -7.14 -10.88
C ALA A 192 0.09 -8.48 -11.40
N GLY A 193 -1.15 -8.81 -11.05
CA GLY A 193 -1.79 -10.06 -11.49
C GLY A 193 -1.31 -11.34 -10.79
N HIS A 194 -0.50 -11.21 -9.75
CA HIS A 194 -0.03 -12.33 -8.92
C HIS A 194 -0.10 -11.98 -7.42
N SER A 195 0.01 -13.01 -6.57
CA SER A 195 -0.07 -12.87 -5.12
C SER A 195 0.76 -13.92 -4.41
N VAL A 196 1.19 -13.59 -3.19
CA VAL A 196 1.90 -14.51 -2.30
C VAL A 196 0.95 -15.29 -1.35
N VAL A 197 -0.35 -15.07 -1.40
CA VAL A 197 -1.34 -15.78 -0.56
C VAL A 197 -1.19 -17.30 -0.57
N PRO A 198 -0.88 -17.99 -1.69
CA PRO A 198 -0.63 -19.43 -1.68
C PRO A 198 0.48 -19.89 -0.71
N LEU A 199 1.47 -19.02 -0.42
CA LEU A 199 2.57 -19.31 0.51
C LEU A 199 2.11 -19.39 1.98
N LEU A 200 0.95 -18.87 2.32
CA LEU A 200 0.35 -19.02 3.65
C LEU A 200 0.07 -20.49 4.04
N ASN A 201 0.02 -21.40 3.05
CA ASN A 201 -0.08 -22.83 3.31
C ASN A 201 1.26 -23.48 3.70
N GLU A 202 2.37 -22.78 3.50
CA GLU A 202 3.73 -23.27 3.69
C GLU A 202 4.45 -22.58 4.85
N TYR A 203 4.06 -21.31 5.15
CA TYR A 203 4.78 -20.44 6.08
C TYR A 203 3.83 -19.77 7.08
N ASP A 204 3.88 -20.20 8.34
CA ASP A 204 3.06 -19.65 9.42
C ASP A 204 3.51 -18.24 9.89
N ASN A 205 4.74 -17.83 9.53
CA ASN A 205 5.29 -16.51 9.84
C ASN A 205 4.97 -15.45 8.78
N LEU A 206 4.22 -15.80 7.71
CA LEU A 206 3.81 -14.86 6.66
C LEU A 206 2.55 -14.10 7.07
N VAL A 207 2.57 -12.78 6.87
CA VAL A 207 1.42 -11.88 6.94
C VAL A 207 1.27 -11.18 5.60
N VAL A 208 0.10 -11.21 5.00
CA VAL A 208 -0.20 -10.50 3.74
C VAL A 208 -1.19 -9.38 4.03
N LEU A 209 -0.87 -8.16 3.56
CA LEU A 209 -1.74 -6.98 3.70
C LEU A 209 -2.36 -6.61 2.36
N ARG A 210 -3.64 -6.27 2.36
CA ARG A 210 -4.38 -5.83 1.18
C ARG A 210 -5.29 -4.64 1.48
N THR A 211 -5.67 -3.90 0.46
CA THR A 211 -6.49 -2.69 0.60
C THR A 211 -7.50 -2.54 -0.55
N PHE A 212 -8.66 -2.02 -0.24
CA PHE A 212 -9.65 -1.60 -1.23
C PHE A 212 -9.39 -0.19 -1.78
N SER A 213 -8.36 0.49 -1.28
CA SER A 213 -8.09 1.90 -1.63
C SER A 213 -7.59 2.09 -3.06
N LYS A 214 -7.07 1.05 -3.73
CA LYS A 214 -6.41 1.15 -5.03
C LYS A 214 -7.26 0.55 -6.16
N ALA A 215 -7.23 -0.74 -6.34
CA ALA A 215 -7.95 -1.43 -7.40
C ALA A 215 -9.48 -1.27 -7.30
N MET A 216 -10.01 -1.27 -6.07
CA MET A 216 -11.45 -1.20 -5.83
C MET A 216 -12.04 0.22 -5.87
N ALA A 217 -11.22 1.26 -6.11
CA ALA A 217 -11.65 2.68 -6.09
C ALA A 217 -12.25 3.16 -4.75
N TYR A 218 -11.88 2.55 -3.62
CA TYR A 218 -12.46 2.80 -2.30
C TYR A 218 -11.50 3.53 -1.34
N ALA A 219 -10.65 4.40 -1.86
CA ALA A 219 -9.70 5.15 -1.04
C ALA A 219 -10.38 5.94 0.11
N ALA A 220 -11.55 6.52 -0.15
CA ALA A 220 -12.32 7.28 0.84
C ALA A 220 -13.01 6.38 1.88
N LEU A 221 -13.31 5.12 1.56
CA LEU A 221 -14.07 4.22 2.43
C LEU A 221 -13.22 3.48 3.45
N ARG A 222 -11.89 3.57 3.32
CA ARG A 222 -10.94 3.05 4.30
C ARG A 222 -11.14 1.59 4.66
N VAL A 223 -11.11 0.69 3.68
CA VAL A 223 -11.15 -0.76 3.89
C VAL A 223 -9.81 -1.39 3.54
N GLY A 224 -9.33 -2.25 4.40
CA GLY A 224 -8.18 -3.13 4.17
C GLY A 224 -8.35 -4.43 4.94
N TYR A 225 -7.54 -5.41 4.63
CA TYR A 225 -7.54 -6.68 5.35
C TYR A 225 -6.15 -7.32 5.37
N LEU A 226 -5.98 -8.15 6.39
CA LEU A 226 -4.77 -8.93 6.65
C LEU A 226 -5.13 -10.40 6.50
N LEU A 227 -4.22 -11.17 5.92
CA LEU A 227 -4.27 -12.64 5.85
C LEU A 227 -3.02 -13.19 6.53
N ALA A 228 -3.19 -14.17 7.42
CA ALA A 228 -2.08 -14.87 8.08
C ALA A 228 -2.56 -16.21 8.64
N ALA A 229 -1.68 -16.96 9.28
CA ALA A 229 -2.06 -18.11 10.08
C ALA A 229 -3.06 -17.68 11.17
N PRO A 230 -4.10 -18.49 11.47
CA PRO A 230 -5.15 -18.12 12.45
C PRO A 230 -4.61 -17.72 13.83
N ASP A 231 -3.56 -18.37 14.29
CA ASP A 231 -2.93 -18.08 15.59
C ASP A 231 -2.29 -16.67 15.57
N LEU A 232 -1.64 -16.28 14.48
CA LEU A 232 -1.10 -14.94 14.30
C LEU A 232 -2.21 -13.88 14.25
N VAL A 233 -3.27 -14.13 13.51
CA VAL A 233 -4.44 -13.24 13.44
C VAL A 233 -5.04 -13.03 14.83
N ARG A 234 -5.16 -14.08 15.64
CA ARG A 234 -5.68 -13.99 17.01
C ARG A 234 -4.84 -13.04 17.88
N GLU A 235 -3.52 -13.07 17.75
CA GLU A 235 -2.62 -12.20 18.51
C GLU A 235 -2.66 -10.75 17.98
N ILE A 236 -2.59 -10.55 16.67
CA ILE A 236 -2.61 -9.21 16.04
C ILE A 236 -3.94 -8.48 16.31
N ARG A 237 -5.06 -9.22 16.36
CA ARG A 237 -6.39 -8.65 16.66
C ARG A 237 -6.44 -7.94 18.01
N LYS A 238 -5.61 -8.30 18.99
CA LYS A 238 -5.56 -7.66 20.31
C LYS A 238 -5.15 -6.17 20.24
N ALA A 239 -4.47 -5.75 19.16
CA ALA A 239 -4.09 -4.36 18.92
C ALA A 239 -5.14 -3.57 18.12
N VAL A 240 -6.18 -4.21 17.60
CA VAL A 240 -7.24 -3.54 16.86
C VAL A 240 -8.37 -3.14 17.81
N LEU A 241 -8.82 -1.88 17.70
CA LEU A 241 -9.89 -1.36 18.55
C LEU A 241 -11.23 -2.06 18.25
N PRO A 242 -12.08 -2.25 19.27
CA PRO A 242 -13.43 -2.74 19.06
C PRO A 242 -14.20 -1.85 18.07
N TYR A 243 -14.96 -2.48 17.17
CA TYR A 243 -15.78 -1.78 16.17
C TYR A 243 -14.99 -0.85 15.24
N ASN A 244 -13.72 -1.18 14.97
CA ASN A 244 -12.80 -0.38 14.18
C ASN A 244 -13.30 -0.07 12.76
N LEU A 245 -14.07 -0.97 12.14
CA LEU A 245 -14.60 -0.80 10.80
C LEU A 245 -16.09 -0.48 10.84
N ASN A 246 -16.47 0.69 10.34
CA ASN A 246 -17.87 1.13 10.30
C ASN A 246 -18.73 0.26 9.35
N VAL A 247 -20.03 0.20 9.60
CA VAL A 247 -20.99 -0.63 8.84
C VAL A 247 -21.04 -0.26 7.36
N PHE A 248 -20.92 1.03 7.02
CA PHE A 248 -20.93 1.47 5.63
C PHE A 248 -19.77 0.87 4.85
N SER A 249 -18.57 0.91 5.42
CA SER A 249 -17.35 0.35 4.81
C SER A 249 -17.42 -1.19 4.70
N GLN A 250 -18.02 -1.86 5.69
CA GLN A 250 -18.23 -3.32 5.62
C GLN A 250 -19.15 -3.69 4.44
N ILE A 251 -20.32 -3.04 4.34
CA ILE A 251 -21.26 -3.25 3.24
C ILE A 251 -20.62 -2.92 1.89
N ALA A 252 -19.87 -1.83 1.81
CA ALA A 252 -19.18 -1.43 0.59
C ALA A 252 -18.16 -2.50 0.14
N ALA A 253 -17.39 -3.07 1.06
CA ALA A 253 -16.45 -4.14 0.75
C ALA A 253 -17.16 -5.40 0.22
N GLU A 254 -18.26 -5.80 0.87
CA GLU A 254 -19.08 -6.94 0.43
C GLU A 254 -19.61 -6.73 -1.02
N VAL A 255 -20.19 -5.55 -1.29
CA VAL A 255 -20.73 -5.22 -2.62
C VAL A 255 -19.61 -5.13 -3.67
N ALA A 256 -18.44 -4.62 -3.31
CA ALA A 256 -17.30 -4.59 -4.22
C ALA A 256 -16.84 -5.99 -4.61
N MET A 257 -16.69 -6.90 -3.67
CA MET A 257 -16.31 -8.30 -3.94
C MET A 257 -17.34 -9.02 -4.81
N GLU A 258 -18.65 -8.84 -4.54
CA GLU A 258 -19.74 -9.42 -5.35
C GLU A 258 -19.72 -8.94 -6.81
N ASN A 259 -19.16 -7.77 -7.07
CA ASN A 259 -19.15 -7.15 -8.39
C ASN A 259 -17.73 -7.05 -9.00
N TYR A 260 -16.71 -7.60 -8.35
CA TYR A 260 -15.31 -7.41 -8.74
C TYR A 260 -15.05 -7.85 -10.18
N GLU A 261 -15.39 -9.07 -10.53
CA GLU A 261 -15.09 -9.63 -11.86
C GLU A 261 -15.79 -8.86 -12.98
N ARG A 262 -17.01 -8.39 -12.74
CA ARG A 262 -17.85 -7.75 -13.77
C ARG A 262 -17.58 -6.26 -13.91
N GLU A 263 -17.39 -5.54 -12.80
CA GLU A 263 -17.38 -4.07 -12.78
C GLU A 263 -16.00 -3.47 -12.48
N LEU A 264 -15.21 -4.09 -11.58
CA LEU A 264 -13.98 -3.50 -11.09
C LEU A 264 -12.72 -4.04 -11.80
N ARG A 265 -12.66 -5.34 -12.05
CA ARG A 265 -11.54 -5.95 -12.77
C ARG A 265 -11.32 -5.39 -14.18
N PRO A 266 -12.34 -5.03 -14.97
CA PRO A 266 -12.14 -4.32 -16.24
C PRO A 266 -11.42 -2.98 -16.06
N LEU A 267 -11.72 -2.21 -15.00
CA LEU A 267 -11.02 -0.95 -14.70
C LEU A 267 -9.56 -1.19 -14.37
N VAL A 268 -9.26 -2.24 -13.58
CA VAL A 268 -7.87 -2.64 -13.30
C VAL A 268 -7.11 -2.94 -14.59
N LYS A 269 -7.71 -3.69 -15.52
CA LYS A 269 -7.11 -3.99 -16.83
C LYS A 269 -6.84 -2.73 -17.67
N GLN A 270 -7.74 -1.76 -17.61
CA GLN A 270 -7.54 -0.47 -18.30
C GLN A 270 -6.38 0.30 -17.69
N ILE A 271 -6.25 0.33 -16.35
CA ILE A 271 -5.11 0.97 -15.67
C ILE A 271 -3.79 0.30 -16.09
N VAL A 272 -3.74 -1.02 -16.14
CA VAL A 272 -2.54 -1.75 -16.58
C VAL A 272 -2.19 -1.41 -18.02
N SER A 273 -3.15 -1.44 -18.93
CA SER A 273 -2.94 -1.08 -20.34
C SER A 273 -2.45 0.38 -20.51
N GLU A 274 -3.04 1.32 -19.77
CA GLU A 274 -2.61 2.73 -19.80
C GLU A 274 -1.23 2.93 -19.16
N ARG A 275 -0.91 2.18 -18.10
CA ARG A 275 0.46 2.18 -17.51
C ARG A 275 1.50 1.79 -18.56
N ASP A 276 1.25 0.69 -19.25
CA ASP A 276 2.19 0.16 -20.24
C ASP A 276 2.33 1.13 -21.44
N ARG A 277 1.21 1.71 -21.90
CA ARG A 277 1.24 2.77 -22.93
C ARG A 277 2.03 4.01 -22.47
N LEU A 278 1.81 4.46 -21.24
CA LEU A 278 2.52 5.62 -20.67
C LEU A 278 4.02 5.36 -20.54
N PHE A 279 4.42 4.16 -20.15
CA PHE A 279 5.81 3.75 -20.09
C PHE A 279 6.48 3.89 -21.48
N ASP A 280 5.84 3.38 -22.53
CA ASP A 280 6.34 3.46 -23.90
C ASP A 280 6.44 4.91 -24.42
N GLU A 281 5.42 5.73 -24.14
CA GLU A 281 5.41 7.16 -24.55
C GLU A 281 6.48 7.98 -23.82
N LEU A 282 6.63 7.78 -22.51
CA LEU A 282 7.65 8.49 -21.72
C LEU A 282 9.07 8.08 -22.09
N SER A 283 9.29 6.83 -22.48
CA SER A 283 10.60 6.32 -22.93
C SER A 283 11.10 7.00 -24.21
N ARG A 284 10.19 7.67 -24.95
CA ARG A 284 10.51 8.43 -26.18
C ARG A 284 10.75 9.91 -25.94
N ILE A 285 10.61 10.38 -24.70
CA ILE A 285 10.81 11.81 -24.37
C ILE A 285 12.25 12.00 -23.87
N ASP A 286 13.01 12.84 -24.56
CA ASP A 286 14.39 13.13 -24.16
C ASP A 286 14.47 13.66 -22.73
N GLY A 287 15.41 13.13 -21.97
CA GLY A 287 15.63 13.52 -20.58
C GLY A 287 14.71 12.87 -19.56
N LEU A 288 13.80 11.97 -19.99
CA LEU A 288 12.98 11.13 -19.09
C LEU A 288 13.37 9.66 -19.22
N THR A 289 13.37 8.96 -18.09
CA THR A 289 13.58 7.52 -18.03
C THR A 289 12.54 6.91 -17.08
N PRO A 290 11.43 6.38 -17.58
CA PRO A 290 10.44 5.71 -16.74
C PRO A 290 11.02 4.41 -16.19
N VAL A 291 10.63 4.05 -14.97
CA VAL A 291 10.97 2.79 -14.31
C VAL A 291 9.82 1.80 -14.52
N GLU A 292 10.13 0.57 -14.87
CA GLU A 292 9.14 -0.52 -14.96
C GLU A 292 8.35 -0.63 -13.66
N SER A 293 7.03 -0.76 -13.76
CA SER A 293 6.15 -0.79 -12.60
C SER A 293 5.07 -1.86 -12.75
N GLU A 294 4.83 -2.60 -11.69
CA GLU A 294 3.69 -3.52 -11.59
C GLU A 294 2.54 -2.95 -10.72
N ALA A 295 2.58 -1.64 -10.44
CA ALA A 295 1.54 -0.92 -9.69
C ALA A 295 0.68 -0.04 -10.62
N ASN A 296 -0.20 0.79 -10.04
CA ASN A 296 -1.00 1.78 -10.75
C ASN A 296 -0.33 3.17 -10.83
N PHE A 297 0.98 3.21 -10.90
CA PHE A 297 1.77 4.44 -11.00
C PHE A 297 3.09 4.16 -11.74
N ILE A 298 3.73 5.22 -12.21
CA ILE A 298 5.05 5.16 -12.83
C ILE A 298 5.99 6.11 -12.09
N LEU A 299 7.17 5.61 -11.73
CA LEU A 299 8.31 6.40 -11.26
C LEU A 299 9.14 6.79 -12.48
N VAL A 300 9.53 8.08 -12.56
CA VAL A 300 10.27 8.59 -13.70
C VAL A 300 11.52 9.31 -13.21
N LYS A 301 12.69 8.90 -13.74
CA LYS A 301 13.93 9.67 -13.61
C LYS A 301 13.91 10.82 -14.62
N SER A 302 14.36 11.98 -14.21
CA SER A 302 14.39 13.17 -15.06
C SER A 302 15.74 13.88 -15.00
N ALA A 303 16.20 14.36 -16.15
CA ALA A 303 17.33 15.28 -16.26
C ALA A 303 16.99 16.68 -15.72
N THR A 304 15.70 17.04 -15.68
CA THR A 304 15.20 18.28 -15.06
C THR A 304 14.88 18.04 -13.59
N ASP A 305 15.16 19.01 -12.72
CA ASP A 305 14.83 18.93 -11.28
C ASP A 305 13.35 18.56 -11.09
N PRO A 306 13.03 17.45 -10.37
CA PRO A 306 11.67 17.04 -10.08
C PRO A 306 10.82 18.11 -9.39
N THR A 307 11.44 19.01 -8.62
CA THR A 307 10.74 20.14 -7.98
C THR A 307 10.22 21.13 -9.02
N ARG A 308 11.00 21.36 -10.07
CA ARG A 308 10.59 22.22 -11.18
C ARG A 308 9.48 21.56 -11.99
N ILE A 309 9.63 20.28 -12.34
CA ILE A 309 8.59 19.52 -13.05
C ILE A 309 7.27 19.56 -12.27
N PHE A 310 7.31 19.29 -10.96
CA PHE A 310 6.15 19.39 -10.10
C PHE A 310 5.48 20.78 -10.17
N ALA A 311 6.28 21.83 -10.05
CA ALA A 311 5.75 23.20 -10.07
C ALA A 311 5.16 23.59 -11.43
N ASP A 312 5.78 23.17 -12.53
CA ASP A 312 5.33 23.50 -13.89
C ASP A 312 4.06 22.71 -14.29
N LEU A 313 3.94 21.45 -13.86
CA LEU A 313 2.72 20.66 -14.04
C LEU A 313 1.56 21.19 -13.17
N LEU A 314 1.85 21.61 -11.93
CA LEU A 314 0.84 22.20 -11.06
C LEU A 314 0.27 23.51 -11.62
N LYS A 315 1.07 24.34 -12.28
CA LYS A 315 0.58 25.54 -13.00
C LYS A 315 -0.35 25.20 -14.17
N GLN A 316 -0.25 23.97 -14.69
CA GLN A 316 -1.10 23.44 -15.75
C GLN A 316 -2.27 22.60 -15.19
N ASP A 317 -2.56 22.75 -13.90
CA ASP A 317 -3.64 22.06 -13.20
C ASP A 317 -3.48 20.52 -13.14
N ILE A 318 -2.22 20.04 -13.14
CA ILE A 318 -1.84 18.62 -13.03
C ILE A 318 -1.00 18.42 -11.76
N LEU A 319 -1.48 17.57 -10.85
CA LEU A 319 -0.82 17.29 -9.58
C LEU A 319 -0.18 15.91 -9.58
N ILE A 320 1.14 15.86 -9.58
CA ILE A 320 1.96 14.66 -9.46
C ILE A 320 2.59 14.55 -8.06
N ARG A 321 3.41 13.55 -7.84
CA ARG A 321 4.16 13.35 -6.59
C ARG A 321 5.65 13.62 -6.80
N ASN A 322 6.19 14.65 -6.17
CA ASN A 322 7.63 14.79 -6.00
C ASN A 322 8.12 13.78 -4.96
N VAL A 323 9.02 12.88 -5.35
CA VAL A 323 9.61 11.84 -4.50
C VAL A 323 11.12 12.04 -4.30
N SER A 324 11.67 13.19 -4.72
CA SER A 324 13.11 13.47 -4.64
C SER A 324 13.67 13.50 -3.21
N GLY A 325 12.81 13.58 -2.21
CA GLY A 325 13.19 13.48 -0.80
C GLY A 325 13.35 12.05 -0.26
N TYR A 326 13.05 11.03 -1.05
CA TYR A 326 13.29 9.63 -0.66
C TYR A 326 14.76 9.25 -0.91
N PRO A 327 15.33 8.30 -0.15
CA PRO A 327 16.64 7.73 -0.46
C PRO A 327 16.72 7.29 -1.92
N MET A 328 17.85 7.48 -2.58
CA MET A 328 18.14 7.13 -3.98
C MET A 328 17.31 7.87 -5.06
N LEU A 329 16.26 8.62 -4.71
CA LEU A 329 15.29 9.18 -5.66
C LEU A 329 15.45 10.69 -5.92
N ARG A 330 16.64 11.27 -5.75
CA ARG A 330 16.87 12.71 -5.89
C ARG A 330 16.41 13.27 -7.24
N GLU A 331 16.52 12.48 -8.31
CA GLU A 331 16.21 12.88 -9.70
C GLU A 331 14.85 12.34 -10.16
N TYR A 332 13.97 11.90 -9.23
CA TYR A 332 12.75 11.20 -9.59
C TYR A 332 11.50 11.94 -9.16
N PHE A 333 10.46 11.79 -9.96
CA PHE A 333 9.07 12.06 -9.61
C PHE A 333 8.19 10.85 -9.91
N ARG A 334 7.00 10.78 -9.33
CA ARG A 334 6.05 9.70 -9.52
C ARG A 334 4.67 10.28 -9.85
N PHE A 335 3.94 9.62 -10.73
CA PHE A 335 2.53 9.93 -10.95
C PHE A 335 1.71 8.65 -11.03
N SER A 336 0.45 8.74 -10.60
CA SER A 336 -0.54 7.67 -10.74
C SER A 336 -1.01 7.57 -12.18
N VAL A 337 -1.36 6.38 -12.64
CA VAL A 337 -2.02 6.20 -13.93
C VAL A 337 -3.43 6.81 -13.84
N GLY A 338 -3.71 7.79 -14.67
CA GLY A 338 -5.00 8.46 -14.80
C GLY A 338 -5.91 7.81 -15.84
N THR A 339 -7.04 8.47 -16.15
CA THR A 339 -7.81 8.13 -17.34
C THR A 339 -6.99 8.41 -18.62
N PRO A 340 -7.36 7.85 -19.79
CA PRO A 340 -6.68 8.15 -21.05
C PRO A 340 -6.57 9.67 -21.33
N GLU A 341 -7.61 10.44 -20.98
CA GLU A 341 -7.65 11.90 -21.17
C GLU A 341 -6.67 12.62 -20.24
N GLU A 342 -6.64 12.23 -18.95
CA GLU A 342 -5.71 12.76 -17.96
C GLU A 342 -4.25 12.42 -18.33
N ASN A 343 -4.01 11.18 -18.74
CA ASN A 343 -2.71 10.70 -19.20
C ASN A 343 -2.21 11.44 -20.43
N ASN A 344 -3.08 11.68 -21.40
CA ASN A 344 -2.75 12.46 -22.60
C ASN A 344 -2.46 13.94 -22.26
N SER A 345 -3.16 14.49 -21.27
CA SER A 345 -2.89 15.86 -20.79
C SER A 345 -1.53 15.94 -20.10
N LEU A 346 -1.18 14.95 -19.25
CA LEU A 346 0.13 14.84 -18.63
C LEU A 346 1.24 14.74 -19.69
N LEU A 347 1.09 13.87 -20.69
CA LEU A 347 2.08 13.70 -21.78
C LEU A 347 2.28 14.97 -22.61
N ARG A 348 1.23 15.77 -22.83
CA ARG A 348 1.36 17.08 -23.52
C ARG A 348 2.07 18.11 -22.67
N ALA A 349 1.81 18.10 -21.37
CA ALA A 349 2.36 19.09 -20.44
C ALA A 349 3.83 18.84 -20.07
N ILE A 350 4.33 17.61 -20.23
CA ILE A 350 5.69 17.22 -19.84
C ILE A 350 6.66 17.22 -21.02
N LYS A 351 6.14 17.26 -22.28
CA LYS A 351 6.95 17.43 -23.49
C LYS A 351 7.42 18.88 -23.64
#